data_caa5a090c567355a6533eeadd1b5196a
#
_entry.id   caa5a090c567355a6533eeadd1b5196a
#
_cell.length_a   1.000
_cell.length_b   1.000
_cell.length_c   1.000
_cell.angle_alpha   90.00
_cell.angle_beta   90.00
_cell.angle_gamma   90.00
#
_symmetry.space_group_name_H-M   'P 1'
#
loop_
_entity.id
_entity.type
_entity.pdbx_description
1 polymer ?
#
loop_
_entity_poly.entity_id
_entity_poly.type
_entity_poly.pdbx_seq_one_letter_code
_entity_poly.pdbx_strand_id
1 'polypeptide(L)'
;MNKKGHVLNGILLAIGLGYILEPAGDVETFRTIAATLVPVTLGALLPDVDTAFGKHRKTLHNIPLLLVVAAYPIYFGNLQYVWIGVVTHYVLDIVGSRRGIALFYPLSSTEYGFPTGVTTSSKYADAVTVVVTIIELGIIAVFVHVVPGLLDTAIESLPYTVENATNV
;
A
#
# COMPACT_ATOMS: atom_id res chain seq x y z
N MET A 1 -8.77 -11.65 -1.87
CA MET A 1 -10.00 -11.15 -2.58
C MET A 1 -10.05 -11.72 -4.00
N ASN A 2 -11.07 -11.34 -4.81
CA ASN A 2 -11.05 -11.68 -6.24
C ASN A 2 -10.36 -10.58 -7.06
N LYS A 3 -9.98 -10.88 -8.33
CA LYS A 3 -9.28 -9.92 -9.20
C LYS A 3 -10.02 -8.59 -9.36
N LYS A 4 -11.36 -8.61 -9.42
CA LYS A 4 -12.17 -7.38 -9.51
C LYS A 4 -12.00 -6.50 -8.27
N GLY A 5 -11.96 -7.08 -7.07
CA GLY A 5 -11.73 -6.36 -5.83
C GLY A 5 -10.35 -5.67 -5.80
N HIS A 6 -9.28 -6.36 -6.25
CA HIS A 6 -7.95 -5.76 -6.33
C HIS A 6 -7.86 -4.63 -7.36
N VAL A 7 -8.53 -4.76 -8.51
CA VAL A 7 -8.64 -3.67 -9.50
C VAL A 7 -9.42 -2.49 -8.93
N LEU A 8 -10.57 -2.73 -8.32
CA LEU A 8 -11.38 -1.69 -7.69
C LEU A 8 -10.60 -0.94 -6.61
N ASN A 9 -9.92 -1.67 -5.71
CA ASN A 9 -9.06 -1.11 -4.68
C ASN A 9 -7.94 -0.25 -5.29
N GLY A 10 -7.20 -0.77 -6.28
CA GLY A 10 -6.12 -0.03 -6.95
C GLY A 10 -6.58 1.27 -7.61
N ILE A 11 -7.75 1.26 -8.28
CA ILE A 11 -8.34 2.45 -8.91
C ILE A 11 -8.75 3.48 -7.85
N LEU A 12 -9.50 3.06 -6.83
CA LEU A 12 -9.96 3.95 -5.76
C LEU A 12 -8.79 4.53 -4.97
N LEU A 13 -7.77 3.69 -4.70
CA LEU A 13 -6.55 4.13 -4.01
C LEU A 13 -5.80 5.18 -4.85
N ALA A 14 -5.62 4.96 -6.15
CA ALA A 14 -4.95 5.92 -7.02
C ALA A 14 -5.68 7.27 -7.08
N ILE A 15 -7.01 7.25 -7.17
CA ILE A 15 -7.83 8.48 -7.13
C ILE A 15 -7.65 9.19 -5.78
N GLY A 16 -7.78 8.46 -4.68
CA GLY A 16 -7.61 9.01 -3.33
C GLY A 16 -6.21 9.57 -3.09
N LEU A 17 -5.17 8.87 -3.54
CA LEU A 17 -3.79 9.36 -3.48
C LEU A 17 -3.61 10.69 -4.22
N GLY A 18 -4.21 10.86 -5.39
CA GLY A 18 -4.17 12.12 -6.12
C GLY A 18 -4.68 13.28 -5.27
N TYR A 19 -5.83 13.12 -4.60
CA TYR A 19 -6.38 14.16 -3.73
C TYR A 19 -5.64 14.32 -2.39
N ILE A 20 -5.01 13.27 -1.87
CA ILE A 20 -4.19 13.37 -0.65
C ILE A 20 -2.91 14.15 -0.94
N LEU A 21 -2.26 13.90 -2.08
CA LEU A 21 -0.99 14.54 -2.43
C LEU A 21 -1.18 15.93 -3.02
N GLU A 22 -2.25 16.14 -3.81
CA GLU A 22 -2.59 17.39 -4.49
C GLU A 22 -4.07 17.73 -4.25
N PRO A 23 -4.41 18.32 -3.08
CA PRO A 23 -5.80 18.47 -2.65
C PRO A 23 -6.61 19.57 -3.37
N ALA A 24 -5.97 20.39 -4.21
CA ALA A 24 -6.60 21.53 -4.87
C ALA A 24 -7.71 21.12 -5.87
N GLY A 25 -7.72 19.88 -6.34
CA GLY A 25 -8.70 19.41 -7.34
C GLY A 25 -8.47 20.01 -8.74
N ASP A 26 -7.26 20.47 -9.00
CA ASP A 26 -6.84 21.11 -10.25
C ASP A 26 -6.12 20.14 -11.20
N VAL A 27 -5.42 20.69 -12.20
CA VAL A 27 -4.68 19.91 -13.21
C VAL A 27 -3.60 19.04 -12.56
N GLU A 28 -2.93 19.48 -11.49
CA GLU A 28 -1.89 18.70 -10.82
C GLU A 28 -2.50 17.50 -10.08
N THR A 29 -3.66 17.66 -9.46
CA THR A 29 -4.41 16.53 -8.88
C THR A 29 -4.69 15.47 -9.95
N PHE A 30 -5.23 15.87 -11.12
CA PHE A 30 -5.50 14.92 -12.21
C PHE A 30 -4.24 14.30 -12.80
N ARG A 31 -3.14 15.05 -12.88
CA ARG A 31 -1.84 14.53 -13.32
C ARG A 31 -1.32 13.45 -12.36
N THR A 32 -1.42 13.69 -11.06
CA THR A 32 -1.03 12.73 -10.01
C THR A 32 -1.90 11.48 -10.04
N ILE A 33 -3.22 11.61 -10.22
CA ILE A 33 -4.13 10.47 -10.43
C ILE A 33 -3.68 9.66 -11.66
N ALA A 34 -3.44 10.31 -12.80
CA ALA A 34 -3.04 9.63 -14.04
C ALA A 34 -1.69 8.92 -13.88
N ALA A 35 -0.74 9.52 -13.18
CA ALA A 35 0.59 8.93 -12.93
C ALA A 35 0.53 7.71 -12.01
N THR A 36 -0.40 7.68 -11.04
CA THR A 36 -0.53 6.59 -10.07
C THR A 36 -1.48 5.48 -10.52
N LEU A 37 -2.49 5.78 -11.33
CA LEU A 37 -3.59 4.87 -11.68
C LEU A 37 -3.11 3.55 -12.27
N VAL A 38 -2.31 3.61 -13.32
CA VAL A 38 -1.83 2.40 -14.00
C VAL A 38 -0.85 1.62 -13.13
N PRO A 39 0.24 2.21 -12.58
CA PRO A 39 1.21 1.45 -11.81
C PRO A 39 0.62 0.87 -10.51
N VAL A 40 -0.26 1.60 -9.80
CA VAL A 40 -0.91 1.06 -8.59
C VAL A 40 -1.85 -0.08 -8.95
N THR A 41 -2.66 0.05 -10.01
CA THR A 41 -3.55 -1.04 -10.43
C THR A 41 -2.78 -2.27 -10.91
N LEU A 42 -1.68 -2.11 -11.64
CA LEU A 42 -0.80 -3.22 -12.05
C LEU A 42 -0.14 -3.86 -10.82
N GLY A 43 0.33 -3.07 -9.87
CA GLY A 43 0.87 -3.57 -8.61
C GLY A 43 -0.15 -4.36 -7.80
N ALA A 44 -1.42 -3.90 -7.78
CA ALA A 44 -2.52 -4.60 -7.12
C ALA A 44 -2.89 -5.94 -7.80
N LEU A 45 -2.50 -6.17 -9.04
CA LEU A 45 -2.70 -7.43 -9.76
C LEU A 45 -1.47 -8.34 -9.76
N LEU A 46 -0.28 -7.78 -9.52
CA LEU A 46 0.99 -8.49 -9.65
C LEU A 46 1.07 -9.76 -8.78
N PRO A 47 0.67 -9.76 -7.49
CA PRO A 47 0.76 -10.97 -6.68
C PRO A 47 -0.10 -12.13 -7.22
N ASP A 48 -1.24 -11.86 -7.80
CA ASP A 48 -2.17 -12.86 -8.35
C ASP A 48 -1.64 -13.57 -9.61
N VAL A 49 -0.55 -13.09 -10.21
CA VAL A 49 0.12 -13.76 -11.34
C VAL A 49 0.70 -15.11 -10.91
N ASP A 50 0.96 -15.33 -9.61
CA ASP A 50 1.42 -16.62 -9.09
C ASP A 50 0.44 -17.78 -9.33
N THR A 51 -0.82 -17.48 -9.58
CA THR A 51 -1.82 -18.50 -10.00
C THR A 51 -1.45 -19.25 -11.28
N ALA A 52 -0.62 -18.64 -12.14
CA ALA A 52 -0.22 -19.21 -13.42
C ALA A 52 0.99 -20.17 -13.31
N PHE A 53 1.87 -19.99 -12.32
CA PHE A 53 3.14 -20.73 -12.26
C PHE A 53 3.58 -21.15 -10.86
N GLY A 54 2.93 -20.66 -9.81
CA GLY A 54 3.37 -20.85 -8.43
C GLY A 54 2.28 -21.36 -7.50
N LYS A 55 2.54 -21.18 -6.21
CA LYS A 55 1.58 -21.47 -5.13
C LYS A 55 0.87 -20.16 -4.79
N HIS A 56 -0.39 -20.05 -5.21
CA HIS A 56 -1.23 -18.89 -4.91
C HIS A 56 -1.24 -18.57 -3.41
N ARG A 57 -1.19 -17.28 -3.08
CA ARG A 57 -1.08 -16.69 -1.73
C ARG A 57 0.25 -16.95 -1.02
N LYS A 58 1.26 -17.43 -1.75
CA LYS A 58 2.60 -17.71 -1.22
C LYS A 58 3.70 -17.15 -2.11
N THR A 59 3.77 -17.60 -3.39
CA THR A 59 4.92 -17.36 -4.25
C THR A 59 5.17 -15.88 -4.52
N LEU A 60 4.13 -15.10 -4.76
CA LEU A 60 4.22 -13.64 -4.96
C LEU A 60 3.49 -12.82 -3.86
N HIS A 61 3.05 -13.48 -2.77
CA HIS A 61 2.36 -12.83 -1.66
C HIS A 61 3.25 -12.80 -0.41
N ASN A 62 4.47 -12.29 -0.55
CA ASN A 62 5.47 -12.33 0.51
C ASN A 62 6.32 -11.06 0.57
N ILE A 63 6.97 -10.86 1.72
CA ILE A 63 7.86 -9.71 1.95
C ILE A 63 9.03 -9.65 0.96
N PRO A 64 9.73 -10.74 0.60
CA PRO A 64 10.78 -10.70 -0.41
C PRO A 64 10.35 -10.06 -1.72
N LEU A 65 9.17 -10.41 -2.28
CA LEU A 65 8.67 -9.76 -3.49
C LEU A 65 8.42 -8.26 -3.26
N LEU A 66 7.78 -7.90 -2.15
CA LEU A 66 7.51 -6.50 -1.84
C LEU A 66 8.79 -5.68 -1.78
N LEU A 67 9.85 -6.20 -1.14
CA LEU A 67 11.14 -5.53 -1.06
C LEU A 67 11.79 -5.35 -2.44
N VAL A 68 11.72 -6.36 -3.30
CA VAL A 68 12.23 -6.26 -4.67
C VAL A 68 11.48 -5.18 -5.46
N VAL A 69 10.15 -5.17 -5.39
CA VAL A 69 9.32 -4.18 -6.11
C VAL A 69 9.51 -2.78 -5.54
N ALA A 70 9.68 -2.63 -4.23
CA ALA A 70 9.94 -1.33 -3.59
C ALA A 70 11.36 -0.79 -3.88
N ALA A 71 12.35 -1.68 -3.99
CA ALA A 71 13.72 -1.30 -4.34
C ALA A 71 13.89 -0.98 -5.83
N TYR A 72 13.04 -1.53 -6.70
CA TYR A 72 13.16 -1.40 -8.14
C TYR A 72 13.25 0.07 -8.63
N PRO A 73 12.38 0.99 -8.19
CA PRO A 73 12.44 2.40 -8.57
C PRO A 73 13.77 3.09 -8.19
N ILE A 74 14.37 2.68 -7.08
CA ILE A 74 15.63 3.26 -6.58
C ILE A 74 16.77 3.01 -7.56
N TYR A 75 16.81 1.82 -8.19
CA TYR A 75 17.87 1.43 -9.11
C TYR A 75 17.58 1.83 -10.57
N PHE A 76 16.31 1.76 -10.99
CA PHE A 76 15.93 1.89 -12.40
C PHE A 76 15.18 3.19 -12.71
N GLY A 77 14.80 3.98 -11.71
CA GLY A 77 14.15 5.28 -11.86
C GLY A 77 12.75 5.25 -12.49
N ASN A 78 12.11 4.08 -12.51
CA ASN A 78 10.75 3.91 -13.04
C ASN A 78 9.90 2.97 -12.17
N LEU A 79 8.62 2.80 -12.51
CA LEU A 79 7.65 1.98 -11.76
C LEU A 79 7.45 2.40 -10.29
N GLN A 80 7.61 3.69 -10.01
CA GLN A 80 7.66 4.28 -8.66
C GLN A 80 6.46 3.93 -7.77
N TYR A 81 5.28 3.70 -8.34
CA TYR A 81 4.05 3.47 -7.57
C TYR A 81 3.57 2.03 -7.57
N VAL A 82 4.27 1.09 -8.23
CA VAL A 82 3.85 -0.31 -8.32
C VAL A 82 3.85 -0.98 -6.95
N TRP A 83 4.84 -0.68 -6.09
CA TRP A 83 4.93 -1.24 -4.75
C TRP A 83 3.71 -0.89 -3.86
N ILE A 84 3.10 0.30 -4.08
CA ILE A 84 1.86 0.69 -3.37
C ILE A 84 0.74 -0.29 -3.71
N GLY A 85 0.59 -0.63 -5.00
CA GLY A 85 -0.38 -1.63 -5.43
C GLY A 85 -0.14 -3.02 -4.84
N VAL A 86 1.13 -3.43 -4.67
CA VAL A 86 1.47 -4.70 -4.02
C VAL A 86 1.10 -4.66 -2.53
N VAL A 87 1.41 -3.56 -1.83
CA VAL A 87 1.04 -3.40 -0.41
C VAL A 87 -0.47 -3.48 -0.22
N THR A 88 -1.23 -2.70 -0.99
CA THR A 88 -2.70 -2.70 -0.86
C THR A 88 -3.32 -4.05 -1.22
N HIS A 89 -2.75 -4.78 -2.21
CA HIS A 89 -3.16 -6.16 -2.47
C HIS A 89 -3.01 -7.04 -1.22
N TYR A 90 -1.85 -6.97 -0.53
CA TYR A 90 -1.62 -7.74 0.69
C TYR A 90 -2.56 -7.35 1.81
N VAL A 91 -2.77 -6.05 2.03
CA VAL A 91 -3.72 -5.55 3.03
C VAL A 91 -5.12 -6.08 2.75
N LEU A 92 -5.59 -5.98 1.52
CA LEU A 92 -6.92 -6.44 1.13
C LEU A 92 -7.06 -7.98 1.28
N ASP A 93 -6.01 -8.75 1.04
CA ASP A 93 -6.03 -10.19 1.22
C ASP A 93 -5.90 -10.61 2.70
N ILE A 94 -5.20 -9.85 3.52
CA ILE A 94 -5.09 -10.11 4.96
C ILE A 94 -6.38 -9.73 5.69
N VAL A 95 -6.91 -8.52 5.43
CA VAL A 95 -8.02 -7.93 6.17
C VAL A 95 -9.38 -8.26 5.55
N GLY A 96 -9.48 -8.17 4.23
CA GLY A 96 -10.73 -8.31 3.48
C GLY A 96 -11.10 -9.75 3.12
N SER A 97 -10.19 -10.70 3.24
CA SER A 97 -10.41 -12.10 2.83
C SER A 97 -10.30 -13.05 4.03
N ARG A 98 -11.15 -14.10 4.04
CA ARG A 98 -11.10 -15.13 5.10
C ARG A 98 -9.78 -15.89 5.13
N ARG A 99 -9.11 -15.98 4.00
CA ARG A 99 -7.85 -16.69 3.86
C ARG A 99 -6.73 -15.67 3.74
N GLY A 100 -5.72 -15.77 4.62
CA GLY A 100 -4.56 -14.91 4.63
C GLY A 100 -3.54 -15.20 3.52
N ILE A 101 -2.36 -14.62 3.65
CA ILE A 101 -1.20 -14.79 2.77
C ILE A 101 0.02 -15.22 3.56
N ALA A 102 0.95 -15.93 2.92
CA ALA A 102 2.19 -16.41 3.55
C ALA A 102 3.32 -15.36 3.43
N LEU A 103 3.24 -14.31 4.27
CA LEU A 103 4.16 -13.15 4.25
C LEU A 103 5.65 -13.54 4.28
N PHE A 104 6.00 -14.60 4.99
CA PHE A 104 7.38 -15.04 5.17
C PHE A 104 7.79 -16.20 4.25
N TYR A 105 7.00 -16.50 3.22
CA TYR A 105 7.40 -17.50 2.22
C TYR A 105 8.67 -17.06 1.48
N PRO A 106 9.66 -17.93 1.20
CA PRO A 106 9.66 -19.40 1.36
C PRO A 106 10.08 -19.91 2.74
N LEU A 107 10.49 -19.05 3.68
CA LEU A 107 10.96 -19.48 5.01
C LEU A 107 9.84 -20.10 5.86
N SER A 108 8.61 -19.59 5.72
CA SER A 108 7.42 -20.12 6.39
C SER A 108 6.23 -20.15 5.43
N SER A 109 5.46 -21.23 5.48
CA SER A 109 4.21 -21.37 4.71
C SER A 109 2.97 -20.97 5.52
N THR A 110 3.12 -20.42 6.72
CA THR A 110 2.01 -19.97 7.56
C THR A 110 1.31 -18.80 6.91
N GLU A 111 0.00 -18.90 6.74
CA GLU A 111 -0.85 -17.84 6.17
C GLU A 111 -1.35 -16.93 7.30
N TYR A 112 -1.14 -15.63 7.17
CA TYR A 112 -1.58 -14.59 8.09
C TYR A 112 -2.80 -13.88 7.52
N GLY A 113 -3.89 -13.81 8.29
CA GLY A 113 -5.13 -13.17 7.89
C GLY A 113 -6.04 -12.88 9.08
N PHE A 114 -6.99 -11.98 8.88
CA PHE A 114 -7.98 -11.65 9.89
C PHE A 114 -9.25 -12.53 9.72
N PRO A 115 -9.89 -12.97 10.82
CA PRO A 115 -11.07 -13.82 10.74
C PRO A 115 -12.32 -13.10 10.23
N THR A 116 -12.30 -11.78 10.18
CA THR A 116 -13.42 -10.90 9.79
C THR A 116 -13.64 -10.79 8.28
N GLY A 117 -12.70 -11.29 7.47
CA GLY A 117 -12.78 -11.22 6.02
C GLY A 117 -13.94 -12.03 5.41
N VAL A 118 -14.26 -11.73 4.15
CA VAL A 118 -15.31 -12.41 3.38
C VAL A 118 -14.73 -13.39 2.36
N THR A 119 -15.56 -14.31 1.87
CA THR A 119 -15.17 -15.18 0.76
C THR A 119 -15.17 -14.39 -0.55
N THR A 120 -14.38 -14.83 -1.53
CA THR A 120 -14.25 -14.19 -2.85
C THR A 120 -15.56 -14.15 -3.64
N SER A 121 -16.51 -15.04 -3.33
CA SER A 121 -17.86 -15.11 -3.92
C SER A 121 -18.94 -14.40 -3.09
N SER A 122 -18.56 -13.73 -2.00
CA SER A 122 -19.52 -13.01 -1.16
C SER A 122 -20.13 -11.82 -1.90
N LYS A 123 -21.44 -11.61 -1.74
CA LYS A 123 -22.13 -10.41 -2.23
C LYS A 123 -21.62 -9.11 -1.58
N TYR A 124 -20.92 -9.23 -0.47
CA TYR A 124 -20.32 -8.09 0.25
C TYR A 124 -18.85 -7.83 -0.14
N ALA A 125 -18.28 -8.59 -1.08
CA ALA A 125 -16.86 -8.48 -1.43
C ALA A 125 -16.49 -7.05 -1.87
N ASP A 126 -17.30 -6.42 -2.72
CA ASP A 126 -17.05 -5.05 -3.20
C ASP A 126 -17.19 -4.01 -2.06
N ALA A 127 -18.18 -4.18 -1.18
CA ALA A 127 -18.34 -3.30 -0.02
C ALA A 127 -17.14 -3.40 0.95
N VAL A 128 -16.66 -4.61 1.21
CA VAL A 128 -15.44 -4.83 2.02
C VAL A 128 -14.22 -4.19 1.35
N THR A 129 -14.09 -4.33 0.02
CA THR A 129 -13.00 -3.68 -0.72
C THR A 129 -13.04 -2.16 -0.52
N VAL A 130 -14.20 -1.52 -0.69
CA VAL A 130 -14.36 -0.07 -0.51
C VAL A 130 -14.01 0.35 0.93
N VAL A 131 -14.49 -0.38 1.93
CA VAL A 131 -14.20 -0.06 3.35
C VAL A 131 -12.69 -0.18 3.64
N VAL A 132 -12.05 -1.24 3.17
CA VAL A 132 -10.59 -1.40 3.34
C VAL A 132 -9.84 -0.26 2.65
N THR A 133 -10.21 0.10 1.42
CA THR A 133 -9.60 1.22 0.70
C THR A 133 -9.77 2.55 1.44
N ILE A 134 -10.93 2.83 2.02
CA ILE A 134 -11.16 4.05 2.82
C ILE A 134 -10.22 4.07 4.04
N ILE A 135 -10.05 2.95 4.71
CA ILE A 135 -9.11 2.83 5.85
C ILE A 135 -7.68 3.07 5.40
N GLU A 136 -7.25 2.46 4.30
CA GLU A 136 -5.91 2.67 3.71
C GLU A 136 -5.67 4.15 3.39
N LEU A 137 -6.61 4.81 2.71
CA LEU A 137 -6.52 6.24 2.39
C LEU A 137 -6.49 7.11 3.65
N GLY A 138 -7.29 6.78 4.66
CA GLY A 138 -7.26 7.48 5.95
C GLY A 138 -5.90 7.38 6.63
N ILE A 139 -5.29 6.21 6.65
CA ILE A 139 -3.94 5.99 7.19
C ILE A 139 -2.92 6.81 6.40
N ILE A 140 -2.96 6.76 5.07
CA ILE A 140 -2.03 7.51 4.22
C ILE A 140 -2.19 9.02 4.44
N ALA A 141 -3.42 9.54 4.51
CA ALA A 141 -3.67 10.95 4.75
C ALA A 141 -3.09 11.41 6.11
N VAL A 142 -3.20 10.60 7.15
CA VAL A 142 -2.57 10.88 8.45
C VAL A 142 -1.04 10.92 8.31
N PHE A 143 -0.43 9.96 7.63
CA PHE A 143 1.01 9.95 7.43
C PHE A 143 1.51 11.13 6.60
N VAL A 144 0.76 11.58 5.62
CA VAL A 144 1.17 12.70 4.73
C VAL A 144 0.96 14.06 5.40
N HIS A 145 -0.17 14.26 6.10
CA HIS A 145 -0.56 15.59 6.56
C HIS A 145 -0.38 15.84 8.06
N VAL A 146 -0.37 14.79 8.88
CA VAL A 146 -0.31 14.93 10.35
C VAL A 146 1.07 14.61 10.90
N VAL A 147 1.65 13.49 10.45
CA VAL A 147 2.93 13.02 11.01
C VAL A 147 4.08 14.00 10.81
N PRO A 148 4.27 14.68 9.65
CA PRO A 148 5.34 15.65 9.49
C PRO A 148 5.26 16.79 10.51
N GLY A 149 4.08 17.40 10.71
CA GLY A 149 3.90 18.46 11.69
C GLY A 149 4.14 18.02 13.13
N LEU A 150 3.81 16.77 13.48
CA LEU A 150 4.13 16.23 14.80
C LEU A 150 5.64 16.03 15.01
N LEU A 151 6.34 15.57 13.96
CA LEU A 151 7.79 15.41 14.01
C LEU A 151 8.51 16.75 14.15
N ASP A 152 8.11 17.76 13.37
CA ASP A 152 8.68 19.11 13.46
C ASP A 152 8.50 19.67 14.86
N THR A 153 7.30 19.59 15.42
CA THR A 153 7.01 20.03 16.80
C THR A 153 7.85 19.26 17.83
N ALA A 154 8.01 17.95 17.66
CA ALA A 154 8.82 17.13 18.55
C ALA A 154 10.31 17.51 18.48
N ILE A 155 10.84 17.77 17.30
CA ILE A 155 12.24 18.18 17.08
C ILE A 155 12.48 19.55 17.71
N GLU A 156 11.58 20.53 17.51
CA GLU A 156 11.67 21.85 18.11
C GLU A 156 11.60 21.84 19.64
N SER A 157 10.91 20.86 20.22
CA SER A 157 10.80 20.69 21.67
C SER A 157 12.04 20.07 22.34
N LEU A 158 13.00 19.53 21.57
CA LEU A 158 14.22 18.94 22.10
C LEU A 158 15.14 20.08 22.65
N PRO A 159 15.64 19.96 23.86
CA PRO A 159 16.57 20.98 24.39
C PRO A 159 17.83 21.01 23.51
N TYR A 160 18.14 22.20 23.01
CA TYR A 160 19.31 22.48 22.15
C TYR A 160 20.62 22.31 22.97
N THR A 161 21.17 21.13 22.99
CA THR A 161 22.34 20.76 23.81
C THR A 161 23.66 20.65 23.05
N VAL A 162 23.76 21.10 21.79
CA VAL A 162 24.96 20.84 20.97
C VAL A 162 25.78 22.10 20.58
N GLU A 163 25.33 23.33 20.82
CA GLU A 163 26.05 24.52 20.29
C GLU A 163 27.15 25.10 21.18
N ASN A 164 27.37 24.60 22.38
CA ASN A 164 28.41 25.15 23.30
C ASN A 164 29.66 24.26 23.48
N ALA A 165 29.85 23.21 22.66
CA ALA A 165 31.01 22.32 22.82
C ALA A 165 32.22 22.67 21.93
N THR A 166 32.17 23.72 21.11
CA THR A 166 33.27 24.09 20.20
C THR A 166 33.92 25.44 20.50
N ASN A 167 33.59 26.10 21.62
CA ASN A 167 34.26 27.35 22.07
C ASN A 167 34.98 27.16 23.42
N VAL A 168 35.93 26.25 23.47
CA VAL A 168 36.99 26.20 24.47
C VAL A 168 38.30 25.91 23.77
#